data_108a8202d566eaddc82d86c6978b0f70
#
_entry.id   108a8202d566eaddc82d86c6978b0f70
#
_cell.length_a   1.000
_cell.length_b   1.000
_cell.length_c   1.000
_cell.angle_alpha   90.00
_cell.angle_beta   90.00
_cell.angle_gamma   90.00
#
_symmetry.space_group_name_H-M   'P 1'
#
loop_
_entity.id
_entity.type
_entity.pdbx_description
1 polymer ?
#
loop_
_entity_poly.entity_id
_entity_poly.type
_entity_poly.pdbx_seq_one_letter_code
_entity_poly.pdbx_strand_id
1 'polypeptide(L)'
;MEFLLNHLEDVQEVSFVTKGVGGIVLRKLMALESPWQKKLKIRRIVQVCPPNQGSRLFAKLEKYSFFRWLLGPILKEVSPNNMIFIPNFPKGTEFGIIATDFPGKNLTNMLSESLKKSLPTPGESDLEGAKEVIHVSNVNYNVFNNDKVVKACVKFLTKGKFN
;
A
#
# COMPACT_ATOMS: atom_id res chain seq x y z
N MET A 1 -2.86 13.52 10.91
CA MET A 1 -1.54 13.56 11.55
C MET A 1 -1.50 14.58 12.71
N GLU A 2 -1.98 15.79 12.55
CA GLU A 2 -2.08 16.80 13.64
C GLU A 2 -2.86 16.29 14.85
N PHE A 3 -3.97 15.58 14.63
CA PHE A 3 -4.74 14.98 15.72
C PHE A 3 -3.86 14.02 16.57
N LEU A 4 -3.03 13.20 15.94
CA LEU A 4 -2.13 12.29 16.66
C LEU A 4 -1.08 13.08 17.45
N LEU A 5 -0.52 14.14 16.88
CA LEU A 5 0.48 14.99 17.55
C LEU A 5 -0.07 15.69 18.81
N ASN A 6 -1.34 16.08 18.78
CA ASN A 6 -1.98 16.78 19.88
C ASN A 6 -2.43 15.85 21.02
N HIS A 7 -2.53 14.52 20.76
CA HIS A 7 -3.01 13.54 21.74
C HIS A 7 -1.94 12.55 22.21
N LEU A 8 -0.72 12.60 21.61
CA LEU A 8 0.36 11.69 21.89
C LEU A 8 1.65 12.46 22.21
N GLU A 9 1.59 13.32 23.22
CA GLU A 9 2.71 14.21 23.60
C GLU A 9 4.02 13.47 23.89
N ASP A 10 3.93 12.24 24.38
CA ASP A 10 5.09 11.40 24.74
C ASP A 10 5.58 10.49 23.60
N VAL A 11 4.93 10.50 22.43
CA VAL A 11 5.31 9.61 21.33
C VAL A 11 6.41 10.25 20.49
N GLN A 12 7.58 9.63 20.47
CA GLN A 12 8.73 10.05 19.67
C GLN A 12 8.89 9.27 18.36
N GLU A 13 8.40 8.05 18.31
CA GLU A 13 8.53 7.16 17.14
C GLU A 13 7.17 6.60 16.72
N VAL A 14 6.96 6.46 15.42
CA VAL A 14 5.77 5.86 14.84
C VAL A 14 6.16 4.86 13.76
N SER A 15 5.42 3.76 13.68
CA SER A 15 5.49 2.80 12.59
C SER A 15 4.16 2.73 11.87
N PHE A 16 4.19 2.45 10.57
CA PHE A 16 2.97 2.39 9.76
C PHE A 16 2.76 1.00 9.18
N VAL A 17 1.51 0.56 9.19
CA VAL A 17 1.03 -0.52 8.35
C VAL A 17 -0.01 0.06 7.41
N THR A 18 0.21 -0.06 6.12
CA THR A 18 -0.71 0.45 5.09
C THR A 18 -1.24 -0.69 4.23
N LYS A 19 -2.44 -0.52 3.71
CA LYS A 19 -3.06 -1.48 2.80
C LYS A 19 -3.41 -0.79 1.47
N GLY A 20 -3.08 -1.44 0.37
CA GLY A 20 -3.44 -0.98 -0.97
C GLY A 20 -3.02 0.47 -1.21
N VAL A 21 -3.96 1.30 -1.61
CA VAL A 21 -3.73 2.72 -1.92
C VAL A 21 -3.22 3.53 -0.72
N GLY A 22 -3.47 3.09 0.51
CA GLY A 22 -2.90 3.71 1.71
C GLY A 22 -1.38 3.81 1.68
N GLY A 23 -0.69 2.89 1.00
CA GLY A 23 0.75 2.97 0.76
C GLY A 23 1.15 4.16 -0.11
N ILE A 24 0.36 4.46 -1.13
CA ILE A 24 0.57 5.62 -2.02
C ILE A 24 0.33 6.93 -1.27
N VAL A 25 -0.75 6.96 -0.46
CA VAL A 25 -1.05 8.14 0.39
C VAL A 25 0.10 8.41 1.35
N LEU A 26 0.64 7.38 1.99
CA LEU A 26 1.78 7.53 2.90
C LEU A 26 3.04 8.04 2.18
N ARG A 27 3.35 7.54 0.97
CA ARG A 27 4.47 8.03 0.16
C ARG A 27 4.33 9.54 -0.13
N LYS A 28 3.15 9.97 -0.57
CA LYS A 28 2.85 11.40 -0.79
C LYS A 28 2.98 12.20 0.50
N LEU A 29 2.41 11.71 1.61
CA LEU A 29 2.48 12.37 2.90
C LEU A 29 3.92 12.58 3.37
N MET A 30 4.78 11.58 3.19
CA MET A 30 6.19 11.64 3.60
C MET A 30 7.03 12.55 2.71
N ALA A 31 6.61 12.78 1.46
CA ALA A 31 7.28 13.71 0.56
C ALA A 31 6.90 15.17 0.81
N LEU A 32 5.81 15.42 1.54
CA LEU A 32 5.44 16.78 1.94
C LEU A 32 6.28 17.21 3.14
N GLU A 33 6.94 18.35 3.03
CA GLU A 33 7.58 18.98 4.19
C GLU A 33 6.51 19.45 5.18
N SER A 34 6.43 18.78 6.31
CA SER A 34 5.40 19.03 7.31
C SER A 34 6.00 19.10 8.71
N PRO A 35 5.46 19.97 9.61
CA PRO A 35 5.99 20.12 10.97
C PRO A 35 6.04 18.83 11.78
N TRP A 36 5.12 17.88 11.54
CA TRP A 36 5.08 16.61 12.26
C TRP A 36 6.32 15.73 12.03
N GLN A 37 6.96 15.83 10.85
CA GLN A 37 8.17 15.07 10.54
C GLN A 37 9.37 15.49 11.38
N LYS A 38 9.34 16.71 11.94
CA LYS A 38 10.35 17.19 12.89
C LYS A 38 10.13 16.67 14.31
N LYS A 39 8.88 16.30 14.64
CA LYS A 39 8.48 15.86 15.98
C LYS A 39 8.44 14.32 16.10
N LEU A 40 8.08 13.62 15.04
CA LEU A 40 7.90 12.17 15.03
C LEU A 40 8.90 11.51 14.09
N LYS A 41 9.69 10.60 14.62
CA LYS A 41 10.55 9.74 13.83
C LYS A 41 9.76 8.55 13.29
N ILE A 42 9.82 8.35 11.99
CA ILE A 42 9.26 7.13 11.38
C ILE A 42 10.28 6.01 11.57
N ARG A 43 9.87 4.97 12.29
CA ARG A 43 10.73 3.84 12.58
C ARG A 43 10.71 2.82 11.43
N ARG A 44 9.52 2.27 11.13
CA ARG A 44 9.35 1.26 10.08
C ARG A 44 8.00 1.35 9.41
N ILE A 45 7.95 0.91 8.17
CA ILE A 45 6.73 0.87 7.37
C ILE A 45 6.54 -0.52 6.80
N VAL A 46 5.31 -1.04 6.88
CA VAL A 46 4.89 -2.23 6.13
C VAL A 46 3.78 -1.83 5.16
N GLN A 47 4.00 -2.09 3.90
CA GLN A 47 2.98 -1.93 2.87
C GLN A 47 2.39 -3.30 2.51
N VAL A 48 1.07 -3.44 2.61
CA VAL A 48 0.35 -4.66 2.26
C VAL A 48 -0.42 -4.44 0.97
N CYS A 49 -0.08 -5.18 -0.06
CA CYS A 49 -0.65 -5.08 -1.42
C CYS A 49 -0.67 -3.65 -1.98
N PRO A 50 0.40 -2.87 -1.87
CA PRO A 50 0.40 -1.52 -2.42
C PRO A 50 0.46 -1.56 -3.95
N PRO A 51 -0.32 -0.74 -4.68
CA PRO A 51 -0.19 -0.61 -6.13
C PRO A 51 0.97 0.35 -6.48
N ASN A 52 2.19 0.04 -6.05
CA ASN A 52 3.35 0.93 -6.19
C ASN A 52 3.77 1.18 -7.65
N GLN A 53 3.48 0.23 -8.54
CA GLN A 53 3.67 0.36 -9.99
C GLN A 53 2.38 0.79 -10.72
N GLY A 54 1.36 1.18 -9.95
CA GLY A 54 0.03 1.48 -10.45
C GLY A 54 -0.85 0.25 -10.57
N SER A 55 -2.13 0.46 -10.75
CA SER A 55 -3.13 -0.60 -10.91
C SER A 55 -3.75 -0.58 -12.29
N ARG A 56 -3.53 -1.65 -13.06
CA ARG A 56 -4.18 -1.87 -14.35
C ARG A 56 -5.69 -1.98 -14.21
N LEU A 57 -6.16 -2.53 -13.09
CA LEU A 57 -7.58 -2.61 -12.80
C LEU A 57 -8.18 -1.21 -12.64
N PHE A 58 -7.54 -0.32 -11.88
CA PHE A 58 -8.03 1.05 -11.68
C PHE A 58 -8.01 1.85 -12.99
N ALA A 59 -6.95 1.73 -13.79
CA ALA A 59 -6.87 2.35 -15.10
C ALA A 59 -8.01 1.89 -16.04
N LYS A 60 -8.49 0.66 -15.89
CA LYS A 60 -9.59 0.13 -16.65
C LYS A 60 -10.95 0.59 -16.12
N LEU A 61 -11.12 0.60 -14.80
CA LEU A 61 -12.34 1.08 -14.15
C LEU A 61 -12.57 2.58 -14.37
N GLU A 62 -11.51 3.37 -14.53
CA GLU A 62 -11.58 4.80 -14.85
C GLU A 62 -12.42 5.10 -16.11
N LYS A 63 -12.49 4.18 -17.06
CA LYS A 63 -13.28 4.33 -18.29
C LYS A 63 -14.79 4.35 -18.05
N TYR A 64 -15.26 3.87 -16.93
CA TYR A 64 -16.67 3.78 -16.60
C TYR A 64 -17.08 4.90 -15.65
N SER A 65 -18.10 5.67 -16.04
CA SER A 65 -18.58 6.86 -15.28
C SER A 65 -19.02 6.52 -13.86
N PHE A 66 -19.64 5.36 -13.65
CA PHE A 66 -20.06 4.89 -12.33
C PHE A 66 -18.87 4.74 -11.37
N PHE A 67 -17.77 4.12 -11.82
CA PHE A 67 -16.59 3.97 -10.96
C PHE A 67 -15.88 5.29 -10.74
N ARG A 68 -15.86 6.19 -11.72
CA ARG A 68 -15.32 7.56 -11.54
C ARG A 68 -16.11 8.33 -10.49
N TRP A 69 -17.42 8.20 -10.50
CA TRP A 69 -18.28 8.83 -9.48
C TRP A 69 -18.05 8.24 -8.10
N LEU A 70 -17.94 6.89 -7.99
CA LEU A 70 -17.80 6.18 -6.71
C LEU A 70 -16.41 6.35 -6.08
N LEU A 71 -15.36 6.23 -6.88
CA LEU A 71 -13.97 6.18 -6.41
C LEU A 71 -13.22 7.51 -6.64
N GLY A 72 -13.81 8.41 -7.40
CA GLY A 72 -13.27 9.74 -7.62
C GLY A 72 -11.88 9.77 -8.27
N PRO A 73 -11.05 10.76 -7.91
CA PRO A 73 -9.74 11.00 -8.52
C PRO A 73 -8.75 9.85 -8.34
N ILE A 74 -8.94 8.99 -7.33
CA ILE A 74 -7.99 7.93 -6.98
C ILE A 74 -7.79 6.93 -8.13
N LEU A 75 -8.82 6.69 -8.95
CA LEU A 75 -8.71 5.83 -10.12
C LEU A 75 -7.63 6.32 -11.08
N LYS A 76 -7.59 7.62 -11.30
CA LYS A 76 -6.63 8.27 -12.17
C LYS A 76 -5.24 8.32 -11.52
N GLU A 77 -5.19 8.70 -10.25
CA GLU A 77 -3.93 8.85 -9.52
C GLU A 77 -3.13 7.55 -9.41
N VAL A 78 -3.82 6.41 -9.26
CA VAL A 78 -3.19 5.09 -9.10
C VAL A 78 -3.08 4.34 -10.43
N SER A 79 -3.33 4.99 -11.55
CA SER A 79 -3.08 4.44 -12.87
C SER A 79 -1.57 4.31 -13.13
N PRO A 80 -1.09 3.25 -13.84
CA PRO A 80 0.36 3.06 -14.08
C PRO A 80 1.05 4.28 -14.69
N ASN A 81 0.40 4.99 -15.59
CA ASN A 81 0.96 6.17 -16.25
C ASN A 81 1.21 7.35 -15.30
N ASN A 82 0.54 7.39 -14.17
CA ASN A 82 0.65 8.48 -13.19
C ASN A 82 1.58 8.14 -12.03
N MET A 83 2.02 6.89 -11.91
CA MET A 83 2.89 6.48 -10.80
C MET A 83 4.26 7.12 -10.84
N ILE A 84 4.73 7.57 -12.01
CA ILE A 84 6.00 8.31 -12.15
C ILE A 84 6.00 9.63 -11.38
N PHE A 85 4.83 10.19 -11.09
CA PHE A 85 4.68 11.43 -10.32
C PHE A 85 4.54 11.18 -8.81
N ILE A 86 4.51 9.92 -8.39
CA ILE A 86 4.42 9.58 -6.97
C ILE A 86 5.85 9.39 -6.44
N PRO A 87 6.29 10.22 -5.49
CA PRO A 87 7.64 10.12 -4.96
C PRO A 87 7.85 8.78 -4.24
N ASN A 88 9.09 8.31 -4.22
CA ASN A 88 9.48 7.20 -3.36
C ASN A 88 9.54 7.65 -1.89
N PHE A 89 9.70 6.71 -0.97
CA PHE A 89 10.00 7.06 0.40
C PHE A 89 11.34 7.81 0.48
N PRO A 90 11.48 8.76 1.41
CA PRO A 90 12.76 9.43 1.65
C PRO A 90 13.88 8.43 1.90
N LYS A 91 15.11 8.76 1.48
CA LYS A 91 16.29 7.91 1.71
C LYS A 91 16.45 7.61 3.19
N GLY A 92 16.77 6.36 3.51
CA GLY A 92 16.91 5.89 4.89
C GLY A 92 15.61 5.42 5.55
N THR A 93 14.46 5.53 4.87
CA THR A 93 13.22 4.93 5.37
C THR A 93 13.31 3.40 5.32
N GLU A 94 13.12 2.75 6.46
CA GLU A 94 13.10 1.30 6.57
C GLU A 94 11.68 0.78 6.29
N PHE A 95 11.47 0.16 5.14
CA PHE A 95 10.16 -0.37 4.77
C PHE A 95 10.22 -1.76 4.14
N GLY A 96 9.15 -2.52 4.35
CA GLY A 96 8.95 -3.84 3.76
C GLY A 96 7.61 -3.93 3.03
N ILE A 97 7.51 -4.86 2.09
CA ILE A 97 6.33 -5.06 1.25
C ILE A 97 5.83 -6.48 1.40
N ILE A 98 4.53 -6.62 1.63
CA ILE A 98 3.81 -7.89 1.55
C ILE A 98 2.94 -7.84 0.30
N ALA A 99 3.38 -8.52 -0.75
CA ALA A 99 2.61 -8.72 -1.96
C ALA A 99 1.69 -9.94 -1.80
N THR A 100 0.48 -9.88 -2.35
CA THR A 100 -0.46 -11.01 -2.33
C THR A 100 -1.07 -11.21 -3.70
N ASP A 101 -1.55 -12.43 -3.95
CA ASP A 101 -2.43 -12.66 -5.09
C ASP A 101 -3.78 -11.98 -4.88
N PHE A 102 -4.44 -11.63 -5.97
CA PHE A 102 -5.80 -11.11 -5.88
C PHE A 102 -6.74 -12.15 -5.24
N PRO A 103 -7.60 -11.72 -4.30
CA PRO A 103 -8.38 -12.65 -3.50
C PRO A 103 -9.43 -13.41 -4.31
N GLY A 104 -9.32 -14.73 -4.23
CA GLY A 104 -10.44 -15.65 -4.35
C GLY A 104 -10.91 -15.99 -5.76
N LYS A 105 -10.81 -17.28 -6.10
CA LYS A 105 -11.37 -17.87 -7.32
C LYS A 105 -12.87 -17.54 -7.52
N ASN A 106 -13.64 -17.38 -6.44
CA ASN A 106 -15.07 -17.10 -6.52
C ASN A 106 -15.38 -15.70 -7.07
N LEU A 107 -14.61 -14.67 -6.64
CA LEU A 107 -14.78 -13.32 -7.15
C LEU A 107 -14.27 -13.20 -8.60
N THR A 108 -13.18 -13.87 -8.93
CA THR A 108 -12.64 -13.86 -10.30
C THR A 108 -13.58 -14.51 -11.30
N ASN A 109 -14.35 -15.53 -10.90
CA ASN A 109 -15.32 -16.18 -11.77
C ASN A 109 -16.48 -15.28 -12.19
N MET A 110 -16.80 -14.27 -11.40
CA MET A 110 -17.85 -13.27 -11.71
C MET A 110 -17.36 -12.14 -12.62
N LEU A 111 -16.06 -12.04 -12.87
CA LEU A 111 -15.50 -10.96 -13.68
C LEU A 111 -15.41 -11.37 -15.15
N SER A 112 -15.60 -10.38 -16.04
CA SER A 112 -15.34 -10.57 -17.47
C SER A 112 -13.85 -10.91 -17.71
N GLU A 113 -13.55 -11.66 -18.77
CA GLU A 113 -12.19 -12.02 -19.14
C GLU A 113 -11.27 -10.80 -19.27
N SER A 114 -11.83 -9.71 -19.76
CA SER A 114 -11.14 -8.44 -19.89
C SER A 114 -10.73 -7.88 -18.51
N LEU A 115 -11.59 -7.96 -17.49
CA LEU A 115 -11.27 -7.53 -16.12
C LEU A 115 -10.30 -8.48 -15.43
N LYS A 116 -10.45 -9.79 -15.65
CA LYS A 116 -9.51 -10.80 -15.11
C LYS A 116 -8.05 -10.50 -15.50
N LYS A 117 -7.80 -10.12 -16.77
CA LYS A 117 -6.47 -9.73 -17.26
C LYS A 117 -5.90 -8.46 -16.61
N SER A 118 -6.72 -7.70 -15.93
CA SER A 118 -6.34 -6.45 -15.25
C SER A 118 -6.27 -6.57 -13.73
N LEU A 119 -6.47 -7.78 -13.20
CA LEU A 119 -6.36 -8.01 -11.76
C LEU A 119 -4.95 -7.69 -11.26
N PRO A 120 -4.82 -7.19 -10.03
CA PRO A 120 -3.52 -6.92 -9.43
C PRO A 120 -2.61 -8.14 -9.45
N THR A 121 -1.36 -7.91 -9.79
CA THR A 121 -0.29 -8.91 -9.74
C THR A 121 0.69 -8.55 -8.63
N PRO A 122 1.44 -9.52 -8.08
CA PRO A 122 2.45 -9.22 -7.06
C PRO A 122 3.46 -8.16 -7.49
N GLY A 123 3.87 -8.14 -8.76
CA GLY A 123 4.80 -7.14 -9.31
C GLY A 123 4.28 -5.70 -9.30
N GLU A 124 2.95 -5.49 -9.24
CA GLU A 124 2.39 -4.14 -9.06
C GLU A 124 2.73 -3.54 -7.67
N SER A 125 3.14 -4.37 -6.72
CA SER A 125 3.52 -3.95 -5.37
C SER A 125 4.98 -3.52 -5.25
N ASP A 126 5.84 -3.85 -6.20
CA ASP A 126 7.28 -3.59 -6.12
C ASP A 126 7.58 -2.10 -6.00
N LEU A 127 8.55 -1.78 -5.16
CA LEU A 127 9.07 -0.42 -4.97
C LEU A 127 10.57 -0.49 -4.67
N GLU A 128 11.34 0.28 -5.41
CA GLU A 128 12.77 0.39 -5.19
C GLU A 128 13.08 0.91 -3.77
N GLY A 129 14.09 0.32 -3.14
CA GLY A 129 14.49 0.66 -1.78
C GLY A 129 13.77 -0.13 -0.70
N ALA A 130 12.84 -1.03 -1.06
CA ALA A 130 12.26 -1.95 -0.08
C ALA A 130 13.34 -2.85 0.52
N LYS A 131 13.41 -2.91 1.85
CA LYS A 131 14.37 -3.75 2.57
C LYS A 131 14.09 -5.23 2.35
N GLU A 132 12.83 -5.60 2.29
CA GLU A 132 12.39 -6.96 2.08
C GLU A 132 11.00 -6.98 1.41
N VAL A 133 10.81 -7.88 0.47
CA VAL A 133 9.52 -8.13 -0.20
C VAL A 133 9.18 -9.59 0.00
N ILE A 134 8.01 -9.87 0.55
CA ILE A 134 7.49 -11.24 0.65
C ILE A 134 6.18 -11.39 -0.11
N HIS A 135 5.93 -12.61 -0.57
CA HIS A 135 4.69 -12.98 -1.23
C HIS A 135 3.88 -13.95 -0.37
N VAL A 136 2.63 -13.58 -0.07
CA VAL A 136 1.70 -14.42 0.69
C VAL A 136 0.53 -14.80 -0.21
N SER A 137 0.47 -16.08 -0.57
CA SER A 137 -0.61 -16.62 -1.42
C SER A 137 -1.87 -16.95 -0.61
N ASN A 138 -2.99 -17.12 -1.32
CA ASN A 138 -4.27 -17.54 -0.75
C ASN A 138 -4.81 -16.61 0.35
N VAL A 139 -4.64 -15.31 0.18
CA VAL A 139 -5.17 -14.31 1.09
C VAL A 139 -6.60 -13.97 0.71
N ASN A 140 -7.49 -13.93 1.68
CA ASN A 140 -8.87 -13.48 1.50
C ASN A 140 -8.93 -11.96 1.24
N TYR A 141 -10.09 -11.47 0.78
CA TYR A 141 -10.32 -10.04 0.54
C TYR A 141 -9.91 -9.15 1.73
N ASN A 142 -10.15 -9.60 2.95
CA ASN A 142 -9.63 -8.93 4.14
C ASN A 142 -8.27 -9.50 4.53
N VAL A 143 -7.20 -8.92 3.99
CA VAL A 143 -5.82 -9.38 4.21
C VAL A 143 -5.42 -9.41 5.68
N PHE A 144 -6.02 -8.56 6.52
CA PHE A 144 -5.72 -8.52 7.95
C PHE A 144 -6.42 -9.63 8.76
N ASN A 145 -7.31 -10.41 8.15
CA ASN A 145 -7.82 -11.64 8.76
C ASN A 145 -6.90 -12.85 8.48
N ASN A 146 -5.77 -12.64 7.82
CA ASN A 146 -4.78 -13.68 7.56
C ASN A 146 -3.65 -13.59 8.58
N ASP A 147 -3.56 -14.58 9.45
CA ASP A 147 -2.54 -14.65 10.51
C ASP A 147 -1.10 -14.55 9.98
N LYS A 148 -0.82 -15.08 8.78
CA LYS A 148 0.51 -14.97 8.18
C LYS A 148 0.87 -13.52 7.88
N VAL A 149 -0.08 -12.76 7.33
CA VAL A 149 0.11 -11.33 7.05
C VAL A 149 0.30 -10.54 8.34
N VAL A 150 -0.57 -10.77 9.33
CA VAL A 150 -0.48 -10.07 10.63
C VAL A 150 0.85 -10.36 11.32
N LYS A 151 1.24 -11.64 11.40
CA LYS A 151 2.52 -12.06 12.01
C LYS A 151 3.72 -11.45 11.27
N ALA A 152 3.68 -11.42 9.93
CA ALA A 152 4.73 -10.78 9.14
C ALA A 152 4.82 -9.27 9.41
N CYS A 153 3.69 -8.57 9.46
CA CYS A 153 3.66 -7.15 9.83
C CYS A 153 4.31 -6.90 11.19
N VAL A 154 3.85 -7.61 12.22
CA VAL A 154 4.40 -7.48 13.59
C VAL A 154 5.90 -7.78 13.61
N LYS A 155 6.33 -8.84 12.94
CA LYS A 155 7.73 -9.24 12.90
C LYS A 155 8.61 -8.17 12.22
N PHE A 156 8.17 -7.63 11.08
CA PHE A 156 8.91 -6.56 10.42
C PHE A 156 8.96 -5.29 11.26
N LEU A 157 7.86 -4.87 11.86
CA LEU A 157 7.83 -3.68 12.71
C LEU A 157 8.73 -3.82 13.94
N THR A 158 8.87 -5.02 14.49
CA THR A 158 9.71 -5.26 15.67
C THR A 158 11.18 -5.53 15.32
N LYS A 159 11.44 -6.34 14.29
CA LYS A 159 12.80 -6.86 13.97
C LYS A 159 13.40 -6.29 12.69
N GLY A 160 12.62 -5.60 11.84
CA GLY A 160 13.06 -5.07 10.55
C GLY A 160 13.23 -6.13 9.46
N LYS A 161 12.61 -7.30 9.63
CA LYS A 161 12.61 -8.40 8.65
C LYS A 161 11.35 -9.24 8.80
N PHE A 162 10.92 -9.89 7.71
CA PHE A 162 9.76 -10.76 7.71
C PHE A 162 10.08 -12.20 8.18
N ASN A 163 11.32 -12.63 8.03
CA ASN A 163 11.80 -13.98 8.41
C ASN A 163 12.63 -13.98 9.69
#